data_7e31b01fa0cabca87ad21b3e6527e84c
#
_entry.id   7e31b01fa0cabca87ad21b3e6527e84c
#
_cell.length_a   1.000
_cell.length_b   1.000
_cell.length_c   1.000
_cell.angle_alpha   90.00
_cell.angle_beta   90.00
_cell.angle_gamma   90.00
#
_symmetry.space_group_name_H-M   'P 1'
#
loop_
_entity.id
_entity.type
_entity.pdbx_description
1 polymer ?
#
loop_
_entity_poly.entity_id
_entity_poly.type
_entity_poly.pdbx_seq_one_letter_code
_entity_poly.pdbx_strand_id
1 'polypeptide(L)'
;IYSGYSFSDESLGPNTDPNTQKVVQAKCASSTKPVSITREGLYNCIQRWRSTSGMIAWRDVAGSAPETKIGYTKHADGAKILKFNRGANTFIAMNSTQKSRKMGILTNLPAGTYCDLLTGGRGAVVSSTKCLGTKVVVDARGKAVVTIPAMLGIALTTSHKLP
;
A
#
# COMPACT_ATOMS: atom_id res chain seq x y z
N ILE A 1 2.14 -14.82 -3.21
CA ILE A 1 0.82 -14.17 -3.35
C ILE A 1 0.13 -14.80 -4.55
N TYR A 2 -1.01 -15.43 -4.32
CA TYR A 2 -1.81 -16.00 -5.38
C TYR A 2 -2.76 -14.95 -5.93
N SER A 3 -2.96 -14.96 -7.24
CA SER A 3 -3.93 -14.10 -7.88
C SER A 3 -5.34 -14.63 -7.60
N GLY A 4 -6.19 -13.77 -7.05
CA GLY A 4 -7.60 -14.11 -6.92
C GLY A 4 -8.33 -14.00 -8.25
N TYR A 5 -9.35 -14.79 -8.41
CA TYR A 5 -10.31 -14.71 -9.51
C TYR A 5 -11.53 -13.95 -9.06
N SER A 6 -12.18 -13.27 -9.98
CA SER A 6 -13.54 -12.80 -9.79
C SER A 6 -14.47 -13.76 -10.50
N PHE A 7 -15.26 -14.48 -9.73
CA PHE A 7 -16.24 -15.44 -10.23
C PHE A 7 -17.63 -14.83 -10.16
N SER A 8 -18.47 -15.15 -11.13
CA SER A 8 -19.92 -14.94 -11.04
C SER A 8 -20.61 -15.97 -10.14
N ASP A 9 -19.95 -17.11 -9.93
CA ASP A 9 -20.41 -18.22 -9.13
C ASP A 9 -19.20 -18.85 -8.43
N GLU A 10 -19.31 -19.13 -7.13
CA GLU A 10 -18.25 -19.73 -6.30
C GLU A 10 -17.85 -21.15 -6.74
N SER A 11 -18.69 -21.83 -7.48
CA SER A 11 -18.44 -23.18 -8.01
C SER A 11 -17.57 -23.19 -9.26
N LEU A 12 -17.32 -22.03 -9.88
CA LEU A 12 -16.58 -21.95 -11.14
C LEU A 12 -15.06 -22.00 -10.89
N GLY A 13 -14.40 -22.86 -11.63
CA GLY A 13 -12.94 -22.89 -11.72
C GLY A 13 -12.37 -21.81 -12.64
N PRO A 14 -11.09 -21.90 -13.01
CA PRO A 14 -10.48 -20.99 -13.98
C PRO A 14 -11.27 -20.98 -15.29
N ASN A 15 -11.46 -19.79 -15.88
CA ASN A 15 -12.07 -19.68 -17.19
C ASN A 15 -11.37 -20.59 -18.19
N THR A 16 -12.11 -21.49 -18.81
CA THR A 16 -11.63 -22.36 -19.87
C THR A 16 -12.31 -22.02 -21.19
N ASP A 17 -11.56 -22.14 -22.26
CA ASP A 17 -12.09 -22.06 -23.62
C ASP A 17 -12.97 -23.30 -23.87
N PRO A 18 -14.25 -23.14 -24.18
CA PRO A 18 -15.19 -24.27 -24.33
C PRO A 18 -14.83 -25.22 -25.50
N ASN A 19 -14.08 -24.71 -26.49
CA ASN A 19 -13.71 -25.50 -27.66
C ASN A 19 -12.40 -26.28 -27.46
N THR A 20 -11.45 -25.66 -26.76
CA THR A 20 -10.09 -26.24 -26.60
C THR A 20 -9.85 -26.85 -25.24
N GLN A 21 -10.77 -26.65 -24.29
CA GLN A 21 -10.67 -27.08 -22.87
C GLN A 21 -9.41 -26.55 -22.17
N LYS A 22 -8.73 -25.55 -22.76
CA LYS A 22 -7.54 -24.91 -22.16
C LYS A 22 -7.93 -23.74 -21.30
N VAL A 23 -7.19 -23.55 -20.22
CA VAL A 23 -7.34 -22.36 -19.37
C VAL A 23 -7.03 -21.11 -20.17
N VAL A 24 -7.97 -20.17 -20.20
CA VAL A 24 -7.79 -18.87 -20.87
C VAL A 24 -6.77 -18.05 -20.12
N GLN A 25 -5.88 -17.37 -20.86
CA GLN A 25 -4.88 -16.49 -20.28
C GLN A 25 -5.54 -15.41 -19.42
N ALA A 26 -5.02 -15.23 -18.20
CA ALA A 26 -5.53 -14.24 -17.26
C ALA A 26 -5.45 -12.81 -17.82
N LYS A 27 -6.58 -12.15 -17.93
CA LYS A 27 -6.67 -10.70 -18.17
C LYS A 27 -6.87 -10.00 -16.83
N CYS A 28 -5.87 -9.23 -16.40
CA CYS A 28 -5.94 -8.52 -15.14
C CYS A 28 -6.80 -7.26 -15.24
N ALA A 29 -7.57 -6.97 -14.19
CA ALA A 29 -8.16 -5.65 -14.00
C ALA A 29 -7.06 -4.59 -13.87
N SER A 30 -7.39 -3.32 -14.13
CA SER A 30 -6.42 -2.23 -14.06
C SER A 30 -5.82 -2.09 -12.65
N SER A 31 -4.50 -1.99 -12.57
CA SER A 31 -3.73 -1.80 -11.34
C SER A 31 -3.41 -0.33 -11.03
N THR A 32 -4.09 0.62 -11.65
CA THR A 32 -3.79 2.05 -11.50
C THR A 32 -4.23 2.65 -10.17
N LYS A 33 -5.11 1.97 -9.44
CA LYS A 33 -5.59 2.40 -8.12
C LYS A 33 -4.86 1.64 -7.00
N PRO A 34 -4.78 2.20 -5.78
CA PRO A 34 -4.19 1.52 -4.62
C PRO A 34 -4.85 0.17 -4.33
N VAL A 35 -6.16 0.11 -4.47
CA VAL A 35 -6.98 -1.10 -4.40
C VAL A 35 -7.81 -1.17 -5.67
N SER A 36 -7.80 -2.30 -6.36
CA SER A 36 -8.61 -2.50 -7.56
C SER A 36 -9.83 -3.33 -7.22
N ILE A 37 -10.99 -2.88 -7.68
CA ILE A 37 -12.23 -3.65 -7.62
C ILE A 37 -12.30 -4.48 -8.89
N THR A 38 -12.53 -5.78 -8.75
CA THR A 38 -12.69 -6.69 -9.87
C THR A 38 -14.01 -6.50 -10.57
N ARG A 39 -13.97 -6.72 -11.86
CA ARG A 39 -15.14 -6.97 -12.67
C ARG A 39 -15.25 -8.48 -12.92
N GLU A 40 -16.47 -8.95 -13.02
CA GLU A 40 -16.80 -10.32 -13.39
C GLU A 40 -16.03 -10.75 -14.65
N GLY A 41 -15.54 -11.99 -14.66
CA GLY A 41 -14.79 -12.56 -15.77
C GLY A 41 -13.34 -12.08 -15.90
N LEU A 42 -12.84 -11.24 -14.97
CA LEU A 42 -11.45 -10.78 -14.95
C LEU A 42 -10.72 -11.28 -13.72
N TYR A 43 -9.43 -11.54 -13.89
CA TYR A 43 -8.56 -11.84 -12.77
C TYR A 43 -8.31 -10.58 -11.93
N ASN A 44 -8.36 -10.72 -10.61
CA ASN A 44 -8.05 -9.67 -9.67
C ASN A 44 -6.60 -9.21 -9.77
N CYS A 45 -5.68 -10.11 -10.06
CA CYS A 45 -4.25 -9.85 -10.10
C CYS A 45 -3.78 -9.01 -8.89
N ILE A 46 -4.20 -9.41 -7.69
CA ILE A 46 -3.99 -8.69 -6.42
C ILE A 46 -2.52 -8.29 -6.22
N GLN A 47 -1.60 -9.13 -6.69
CA GLN A 47 -0.16 -8.86 -6.64
C GLN A 47 0.27 -7.62 -7.44
N ARG A 48 -0.55 -7.15 -8.39
CA ARG A 48 -0.31 -5.94 -9.19
C ARG A 48 -0.95 -4.69 -8.61
N TRP A 49 -1.81 -4.82 -7.61
CA TRP A 49 -2.38 -3.64 -6.95
C TRP A 49 -1.26 -2.83 -6.30
N ARG A 50 -1.36 -1.51 -6.38
CA ARG A 50 -0.33 -0.62 -5.83
C ARG A 50 -0.08 -0.88 -4.35
N SER A 51 -1.13 -0.99 -3.55
CA SER A 51 -1.00 -1.29 -2.13
C SER A 51 -0.29 -2.62 -1.87
N THR A 52 -0.62 -3.68 -2.62
CA THR A 52 0.02 -4.99 -2.45
C THR A 52 1.48 -4.96 -2.88
N SER A 53 1.77 -4.45 -4.08
CA SER A 53 3.15 -4.33 -4.58
C SER A 53 4.00 -3.40 -3.73
N GLY A 54 3.39 -2.34 -3.19
CA GLY A 54 4.01 -1.41 -2.26
C GLY A 54 4.34 -2.06 -0.92
N MET A 55 3.44 -2.87 -0.35
CA MET A 55 3.71 -3.61 0.88
C MET A 55 4.79 -4.67 0.72
N ILE A 56 4.88 -5.30 -0.44
CA ILE A 56 6.00 -6.20 -0.73
C ILE A 56 7.31 -5.41 -0.71
N ALA A 57 7.38 -4.27 -1.40
CA ALA A 57 8.57 -3.42 -1.40
C ALA A 57 8.92 -2.89 0.00
N TRP A 58 7.91 -2.52 0.79
CA TRP A 58 8.10 -2.10 2.17
C TRP A 58 8.70 -3.23 3.01
N ARG A 59 8.19 -4.45 2.86
CA ARG A 59 8.70 -5.62 3.57
C ARG A 59 10.11 -6.00 3.14
N ASP A 60 10.44 -5.86 1.87
CA ASP A 60 11.80 -6.11 1.36
C ASP A 60 12.81 -5.19 2.09
N VAL A 61 12.47 -3.90 2.29
CA VAL A 61 13.34 -2.95 3.04
C VAL A 61 13.35 -3.23 4.54
N ALA A 62 12.21 -3.63 5.11
CA ALA A 62 12.11 -3.97 6.53
C ALA A 62 12.90 -5.24 6.89
N GLY A 63 12.99 -6.21 5.96
CA GLY A 63 13.66 -7.48 6.18
C GLY A 63 13.15 -8.21 7.42
N SER A 64 14.08 -8.67 8.25
CA SER A 64 13.82 -9.32 9.56
C SER A 64 13.80 -8.34 10.74
N ALA A 65 13.89 -7.02 10.49
CA ALA A 65 13.90 -6.04 11.57
C ALA A 65 12.63 -6.13 12.43
N PRO A 66 12.73 -6.05 13.76
CA PRO A 66 11.57 -6.09 14.65
C PRO A 66 10.71 -4.83 14.52
N GLU A 67 9.46 -4.96 14.88
CA GLU A 67 8.56 -3.82 15.02
C GLU A 67 8.98 -2.97 16.24
N THR A 68 8.99 -1.66 16.04
CA THR A 68 9.32 -0.69 17.08
C THR A 68 8.32 0.45 17.09
N LYS A 69 8.21 1.14 18.21
CA LYS A 69 7.30 2.28 18.40
C LYS A 69 5.86 1.99 17.98
N ILE A 70 5.40 0.78 18.25
CA ILE A 70 4.01 0.39 18.02
C ILE A 70 3.11 1.26 18.86
N GLY A 71 2.10 1.86 18.27
CA GLY A 71 1.17 2.71 18.98
C GLY A 71 -0.06 3.04 18.16
N TYR A 72 -1.04 3.58 18.88
CA TYR A 72 -2.27 4.08 18.28
C TYR A 72 -2.39 5.58 18.49
N THR A 73 -2.86 6.29 17.47
CA THR A 73 -3.37 7.65 17.63
C THR A 73 -4.88 7.58 17.69
N LYS A 74 -5.45 8.05 18.81
CA LYS A 74 -6.91 8.20 18.96
C LYS A 74 -7.33 9.53 18.34
N HIS A 75 -8.44 9.52 17.62
CA HIS A 75 -9.16 10.72 17.20
C HIS A 75 -10.32 11.02 18.16
N ALA A 76 -10.86 12.24 18.11
CA ALA A 76 -11.96 12.68 18.97
C ALA A 76 -13.21 11.78 18.86
N ASP A 77 -13.43 11.16 17.71
CA ASP A 77 -14.52 10.21 17.46
C ASP A 77 -14.19 8.76 17.89
N GLY A 78 -13.12 8.55 18.66
CA GLY A 78 -12.70 7.24 19.14
C GLY A 78 -11.93 6.38 18.13
N ALA A 79 -11.81 6.80 16.88
CA ALA A 79 -11.06 6.07 15.86
C ALA A 79 -9.58 5.92 16.25
N LYS A 80 -9.01 4.74 15.98
CA LYS A 80 -7.61 4.43 16.27
C LYS A 80 -6.85 4.19 14.97
N ILE A 81 -5.76 4.92 14.78
CA ILE A 81 -4.82 4.72 13.67
C ILE A 81 -3.62 3.98 14.23
N LEU A 82 -3.41 2.76 13.76
CA LEU A 82 -2.21 1.97 14.10
C LEU A 82 -1.00 2.53 13.38
N LYS A 83 0.12 2.66 14.07
CA LYS A 83 1.39 3.08 13.49
C LYS A 83 2.55 2.34 14.13
N PHE A 84 3.57 2.03 13.34
CA PHE A 84 4.82 1.45 13.83
C PHE A 84 5.94 1.59 12.80
N ASN A 85 7.16 1.31 13.25
CA ASN A 85 8.35 1.15 12.43
C ASN A 85 8.78 -0.32 12.43
N ARG A 86 9.45 -0.76 11.37
CA ARG A 86 10.30 -1.95 11.40
C ARG A 86 11.73 -1.52 11.09
N GLY A 87 12.58 -1.61 12.11
CA GLY A 87 13.92 -1.04 12.06
C GLY A 87 13.92 0.48 11.89
N ALA A 88 15.06 1.01 11.41
CA ALA A 88 15.25 2.46 11.19
C ALA A 88 14.78 2.96 9.82
N ASN A 89 14.52 2.05 8.88
CA ASN A 89 14.36 2.37 7.47
C ASN A 89 12.91 2.35 6.99
N THR A 90 11.96 2.02 7.86
CA THR A 90 10.56 1.88 7.45
C THR A 90 9.60 2.50 8.47
N PHE A 91 8.47 2.96 7.97
CA PHE A 91 7.35 3.44 8.77
C PHE A 91 6.04 3.04 8.10
N ILE A 92 5.04 2.70 8.90
CA ILE A 92 3.67 2.48 8.42
C ILE A 92 2.65 3.07 9.38
N ALA A 93 1.56 3.61 8.83
CA ALA A 93 0.35 3.97 9.57
C ALA A 93 -0.87 3.45 8.82
N MET A 94 -1.80 2.82 9.52
CA MET A 94 -2.98 2.16 8.95
C MET A 94 -4.26 2.72 9.54
N ASN A 95 -5.18 3.10 8.66
CA ASN A 95 -6.48 3.64 8.96
C ASN A 95 -7.57 2.61 8.59
N SER A 96 -8.15 1.97 9.59
CA SER A 96 -9.26 1.02 9.43
C SER A 96 -10.65 1.67 9.46
N THR A 97 -10.72 3.01 9.42
CA THR A 97 -11.99 3.74 9.47
C THR A 97 -12.50 4.10 8.08
N GLN A 98 -13.80 4.34 7.97
CA GLN A 98 -14.46 4.75 6.73
C GLN A 98 -14.19 6.22 6.35
N LYS A 99 -13.41 6.95 7.15
CA LYS A 99 -13.11 8.37 6.90
C LYS A 99 -11.61 8.57 6.73
N SER A 100 -11.22 9.41 5.79
CA SER A 100 -9.85 9.90 5.66
C SER A 100 -9.45 10.71 6.91
N ARG A 101 -8.18 10.58 7.35
CA ARG A 101 -7.70 11.19 8.60
C ARG A 101 -6.44 12.01 8.36
N LYS A 102 -6.52 13.32 8.60
CA LYS A 102 -5.35 14.19 8.64
C LYS A 102 -4.75 14.18 10.03
N MET A 103 -3.45 13.89 10.15
CA MET A 103 -2.79 13.78 11.44
C MET A 103 -1.29 14.04 11.37
N GLY A 104 -0.72 14.43 12.51
CA GLY A 104 0.73 14.41 12.71
C GLY A 104 1.21 12.99 13.01
N ILE A 105 2.31 12.61 12.40
CA ILE A 105 3.01 11.35 12.67
C ILE A 105 4.44 11.63 13.11
N LEU A 106 4.98 10.76 13.92
CA LEU A 106 6.41 10.71 14.25
C LEU A 106 6.97 9.41 13.68
N THR A 107 7.95 9.52 12.80
CA THR A 107 8.63 8.40 12.17
C THR A 107 10.04 8.26 12.75
N ASN A 108 10.77 7.20 12.37
CA ASN A 108 12.22 7.09 12.60
C ASN A 108 13.02 7.45 11.35
N LEU A 109 12.35 7.92 10.31
CA LEU A 109 12.98 8.18 9.03
C LEU A 109 13.76 9.51 9.06
N PRO A 110 14.89 9.60 8.37
CA PRO A 110 15.60 10.84 8.15
C PRO A 110 14.73 11.91 7.48
N ALA A 111 15.09 13.19 7.67
CA ALA A 111 14.42 14.28 6.98
C ALA A 111 14.46 14.13 5.47
N GLY A 112 13.37 14.47 4.80
CA GLY A 112 13.26 14.42 3.35
C GLY A 112 11.86 14.19 2.84
N THR A 113 11.73 14.08 1.52
CA THR A 113 10.46 13.79 0.85
C THR A 113 10.38 12.33 0.47
N TYR A 114 9.33 11.67 0.91
CA TYR A 114 9.09 10.25 0.70
C TYR A 114 7.89 10.02 -0.21
N CYS A 115 7.98 9.01 -1.04
CA CYS A 115 6.86 8.55 -1.85
C CYS A 115 6.15 7.40 -1.14
N ASP A 116 4.85 7.57 -0.86
CA ASP A 116 4.04 6.55 -0.19
C ASP A 116 3.86 5.32 -1.09
N LEU A 117 4.21 4.17 -0.55
CA LEU A 117 4.14 2.88 -1.24
C LEU A 117 2.73 2.33 -1.38
N LEU A 118 1.81 2.64 -0.48
CA LEU A 118 0.44 2.13 -0.57
C LEU A 118 -0.36 2.79 -1.68
N THR A 119 -0.09 4.07 -1.96
CA THR A 119 -0.73 4.79 -3.08
C THR A 119 0.08 4.76 -4.37
N GLY A 120 1.41 4.63 -4.27
CA GLY A 120 2.33 4.63 -5.42
C GLY A 120 2.78 3.25 -5.90
N GLY A 121 2.70 2.24 -5.04
CA GLY A 121 3.22 0.90 -5.34
C GLY A 121 4.75 0.79 -5.26
N ARG A 122 5.29 -0.33 -5.70
CA ARG A 122 6.75 -0.57 -5.75
C ARG A 122 7.50 0.51 -6.56
N GLY A 123 6.87 1.06 -7.61
CA GLY A 123 7.42 2.15 -8.44
C GLY A 123 6.99 3.53 -7.97
N ALA A 124 6.83 3.76 -6.67
CA ALA A 124 6.36 5.03 -6.11
C ALA A 124 7.24 6.23 -6.46
N VAL A 125 8.54 6.04 -6.61
CA VAL A 125 9.47 7.07 -7.10
C VAL A 125 9.54 6.99 -8.62
N VAL A 126 9.12 8.07 -9.30
CA VAL A 126 9.11 8.17 -10.77
C VAL A 126 10.34 8.92 -11.27
N SER A 127 10.77 9.95 -10.54
CA SER A 127 11.98 10.73 -10.83
C SER A 127 12.49 11.38 -9.55
N SER A 128 13.58 12.12 -9.63
CA SER A 128 14.16 12.87 -8.49
C SER A 128 13.19 13.84 -7.81
N THR A 129 12.11 14.22 -8.48
CA THR A 129 11.13 15.19 -7.94
C THR A 129 9.70 14.69 -7.92
N LYS A 130 9.43 13.50 -8.50
CA LYS A 130 8.06 13.03 -8.76
C LYS A 130 7.76 11.69 -8.11
N CYS A 131 6.70 11.67 -7.31
CA CYS A 131 6.06 10.45 -6.80
C CYS A 131 4.84 10.06 -7.66
N LEU A 132 4.62 8.77 -7.80
CA LEU A 132 3.38 8.25 -8.38
C LEU A 132 2.21 8.33 -7.38
N GLY A 133 2.50 8.16 -6.09
CA GLY A 133 1.52 8.24 -5.00
C GLY A 133 1.65 9.52 -4.18
N THR A 134 1.15 9.47 -2.96
CA THR A 134 1.20 10.58 -2.02
C THR A 134 2.63 10.92 -1.65
N LYS A 135 2.97 12.22 -1.68
CA LYS A 135 4.23 12.74 -1.12
C LYS A 135 4.07 12.97 0.38
N VAL A 136 5.08 12.58 1.14
CA VAL A 136 5.16 12.83 2.58
C VAL A 136 6.49 13.51 2.88
N VAL A 137 6.43 14.70 3.45
CA VAL A 137 7.61 15.45 3.87
C VAL A 137 7.86 15.19 5.36
N VAL A 138 9.00 14.61 5.68
CA VAL A 138 9.47 14.34 7.04
C VAL A 138 10.50 15.41 7.41
N ASP A 139 10.27 16.09 8.53
CA ASP A 139 11.17 17.15 9.03
C ASP A 139 12.42 16.57 9.74
N ALA A 140 13.33 17.47 10.17
CA ALA A 140 14.56 17.09 10.86
C ALA A 140 14.33 16.37 12.20
N ARG A 141 13.11 16.44 12.77
CA ARG A 141 12.72 15.74 13.99
C ARG A 141 11.98 14.42 13.71
N GLY A 142 11.92 13.98 12.46
CA GLY A 142 11.19 12.80 12.04
C GLY A 142 9.66 12.96 12.02
N LYS A 143 9.16 14.21 12.08
CA LYS A 143 7.72 14.50 12.08
C LYS A 143 7.22 14.79 10.66
N ALA A 144 5.98 14.40 10.39
CA ALA A 144 5.24 14.76 9.17
C ALA A 144 3.77 14.99 9.47
N VAL A 145 3.11 15.77 8.62
CA VAL A 145 1.64 15.89 8.60
C VAL A 145 1.14 15.16 7.36
N VAL A 146 0.26 14.19 7.56
CA VAL A 146 -0.23 13.32 6.50
C VAL A 146 -1.75 13.22 6.51
N THR A 147 -2.32 12.95 5.34
CA THR A 147 -3.71 12.51 5.22
C THR A 147 -3.73 11.04 4.89
N ILE A 148 -4.19 10.22 5.81
CA ILE A 148 -4.30 8.77 5.64
C ILE A 148 -5.70 8.46 5.09
N PRO A 149 -5.81 7.90 3.88
CA PRO A 149 -7.10 7.60 3.27
C PRO A 149 -7.93 6.63 4.12
N ALA A 150 -9.25 6.65 3.92
CA ALA A 150 -10.16 5.66 4.51
C ALA A 150 -9.77 4.23 4.09
N MET A 151 -9.83 3.29 5.02
CA MET A 151 -9.58 1.86 4.78
C MET A 151 -8.25 1.55 4.08
N LEU A 152 -7.26 2.44 4.28
CA LEU A 152 -5.92 2.32 3.69
C LEU A 152 -4.88 2.79 4.72
N GLY A 153 -3.66 2.97 4.29
CA GLY A 153 -2.55 3.46 5.12
C GLY A 153 -1.59 4.31 4.32
N ILE A 154 -0.48 4.63 4.98
CA ILE A 154 0.73 5.20 4.41
C ILE A 154 1.89 4.31 4.79
N ALA A 155 2.72 3.91 3.83
CA ALA A 155 3.91 3.10 4.03
C ALA A 155 5.12 3.80 3.40
N LEU A 156 6.11 4.11 4.23
CA LEU A 156 7.31 4.86 3.83
C LEU A 156 8.56 4.01 4.05
N THR A 157 9.55 4.16 3.18
CA THR A 157 10.88 3.56 3.34
C THR A 157 11.97 4.51 2.88
N THR A 158 13.18 4.36 3.43
CA THR A 158 14.34 5.14 3.01
C THR A 158 14.69 4.93 1.53
N SER A 159 14.42 3.76 0.97
CA SER A 159 14.64 3.45 -0.46
C SER A 159 13.67 4.19 -1.40
N HIS A 160 12.59 4.77 -0.88
CA HIS A 160 11.60 5.53 -1.64
C HIS A 160 11.55 7.00 -1.21
N LYS A 161 12.68 7.48 -0.69
CA LYS A 161 12.96 8.90 -0.48
C LYS A 161 13.41 9.52 -1.80
N LEU A 162 12.91 10.71 -2.11
CA LEU A 162 13.43 11.52 -3.23
C LEU A 162 14.86 11.99 -2.88
N PRO A 163 15.74 12.06 -3.87
CA PRO A 163 17.11 12.58 -3.70
C PRO A 163 17.18 13.96 -3.09
#